data_259f8ca4219c3e8fa8d677f95d3e2fc1
#
_entry.id   259f8ca4219c3e8fa8d677f95d3e2fc1
#
_cell.length_a   1.000
_cell.length_b   1.000
_cell.length_c   1.000
_cell.angle_alpha   90.00
_cell.angle_beta   90.00
_cell.angle_gamma   90.00
#
_symmetry.space_group_name_H-M   'P 1'
#
loop_
_entity.id
_entity.type
_entity.pdbx_description
1 polymer ?
#
loop_
_entity_poly.entity_id
_entity_poly.type
_entity_poly.pdbx_seq_one_letter_code
_entity_poly.pdbx_strand_id
1 'polypeptide(L)'
;ILPAGYDVPTVKAMPQFWQPCTLDANTVEQLDFQLLRADNDSHTMLVATDMHLANRNTPKDYVQFADGFVKELTSAYNSAAPGKVYCLNLGDFSWDGYWYDNKWALPECKQTVEDFNFQMWSVMGNHDNDPYVASDFGAEGPYRQHMGPVYYAMNIGRIHYIMLDNTEYLNTGGSQGTVGSRNYNRRFDDRQLAWLKEELTHVDKSTPIVVGCHCPLYSYS
;
A
#
# COMPACT_ATOMS: atom_id res chain seq x y z
N ILE A 1 -1.06 -4.19 14.60
CA ILE A 1 -2.50 -3.94 14.33
C ILE A 1 -2.90 -2.60 14.93
N LEU A 2 -3.54 -1.73 14.15
CA LEU A 2 -4.16 -0.52 14.68
C LEU A 2 -5.45 -0.91 15.44
N PRO A 3 -5.59 -0.58 16.73
CA PRO A 3 -6.79 -0.91 17.49
C PRO A 3 -7.98 -0.03 17.12
N ALA A 4 -9.19 -0.54 17.31
CA ALA A 4 -10.42 0.20 17.12
C ALA A 4 -10.48 1.48 17.98
N GLY A 5 -11.06 2.56 17.47
CA GLY A 5 -11.16 3.85 18.15
C GLY A 5 -9.86 4.67 18.19
N TYR A 6 -8.89 4.28 17.38
CA TYR A 6 -7.64 5.02 17.21
C TYR A 6 -7.28 5.19 15.73
N ASP A 7 -6.58 6.28 15.46
CA ASP A 7 -5.83 6.54 14.24
C ASP A 7 -4.32 6.57 14.54
N VAL A 8 -3.51 6.63 13.50
CA VAL A 8 -2.09 6.92 13.59
C VAL A 8 -1.80 8.32 13.02
N PRO A 9 -0.71 8.98 13.41
CA PRO A 9 -0.27 10.20 12.76
C PRO A 9 -0.06 9.98 11.27
N THR A 10 -0.22 11.04 10.48
CA THR A 10 -0.01 11.02 9.04
C THR A 10 1.13 11.96 8.68
N VAL A 11 2.04 11.52 7.85
CA VAL A 11 3.03 12.38 7.21
C VAL A 11 2.74 12.36 5.72
N LYS A 12 2.29 13.49 5.17
CA LYS A 12 1.99 13.65 3.75
C LYS A 12 1.07 12.53 3.22
N ALA A 13 -0.11 12.40 3.76
CA ALA A 13 -1.10 11.35 3.50
C ALA A 13 -0.69 9.93 3.94
N MET A 14 0.58 9.65 4.23
CA MET A 14 1.03 8.31 4.62
C MET A 14 0.82 8.06 6.12
N PRO A 15 0.03 7.04 6.51
CA PRO A 15 -0.17 6.69 7.91
C PRO A 15 1.12 6.12 8.54
N GLN A 16 1.45 6.57 9.74
CA GLN A 16 2.66 6.19 10.47
C GLN A 16 2.39 4.97 11.37
N PHE A 17 2.15 3.80 10.77
CA PHE A 17 1.75 2.58 11.47
C PHE A 17 2.84 1.51 11.51
N TRP A 18 3.99 1.76 10.91
CA TRP A 18 5.12 0.85 10.86
C TRP A 18 6.44 1.59 11.12
N GLN A 19 7.42 0.85 11.57
CA GLN A 19 8.79 1.32 11.76
C GLN A 19 9.75 0.22 11.30
N PRO A 20 10.86 0.55 10.63
CA PRO A 20 11.88 -0.43 10.34
C PRO A 20 12.52 -0.90 11.64
N CYS A 21 12.85 -2.17 11.73
CA CYS A 21 13.63 -2.73 12.83
C CYS A 21 14.98 -3.22 12.32
N THR A 22 15.99 -3.18 13.20
CA THR A 22 17.28 -3.79 12.92
C THR A 22 17.17 -5.30 13.13
N LEU A 23 17.86 -6.08 12.29
CA LEU A 23 17.92 -7.55 12.44
C LEU A 23 19.17 -7.98 13.22
N ASP A 24 19.68 -7.14 14.12
CA ASP A 24 20.81 -7.48 14.98
C ASP A 24 20.31 -8.27 16.21
N ALA A 25 20.64 -9.56 16.25
CA ALA A 25 20.25 -10.46 17.33
C ALA A 25 20.83 -10.05 18.72
N ASN A 26 21.80 -9.16 18.76
CA ASN A 26 22.42 -8.68 20.00
C ASN A 26 21.87 -7.35 20.51
N THR A 27 20.94 -6.74 19.77
CA THR A 27 20.37 -5.45 20.13
C THR A 27 18.90 -5.61 20.52
N VAL A 28 18.54 -5.04 21.67
CA VAL A 28 17.14 -4.85 22.07
C VAL A 28 16.70 -3.49 21.54
N GLU A 29 15.73 -3.50 20.66
CA GLU A 29 15.17 -2.30 20.06
C GLU A 29 13.77 -2.04 20.63
N GLN A 30 13.52 -0.82 21.06
CA GLN A 30 12.21 -0.37 21.50
C GLN A 30 11.58 0.44 20.37
N LEU A 31 10.39 0.00 19.91
CA LEU A 31 9.62 0.65 18.87
C LEU A 31 8.32 1.20 19.49
N ASP A 32 8.22 2.52 19.58
CA ASP A 32 7.07 3.21 20.13
C ASP A 32 6.17 3.74 19.02
N PHE A 33 4.88 3.44 19.08
CA PHE A 33 3.87 3.88 18.12
C PHE A 33 2.92 4.90 18.76
N GLN A 34 2.79 6.06 18.14
CA GLN A 34 1.81 7.04 18.55
C GLN A 34 0.43 6.65 18.08
N LEU A 35 -0.53 6.63 18.99
CA LEU A 35 -1.95 6.41 18.71
C LEU A 35 -2.74 7.67 19.02
N LEU A 36 -3.64 8.06 18.13
CA LEU A 36 -4.53 9.21 18.26
C LEU A 36 -5.96 8.71 18.47
N ARG A 37 -6.63 9.11 19.55
CA ARG A 37 -8.04 8.75 19.73
C ARG A 37 -8.87 9.30 18.57
N ALA A 38 -9.72 8.46 18.01
CA ALA A 38 -10.56 8.80 16.86
C ALA A 38 -11.97 8.21 17.03
N ASP A 39 -12.97 9.02 16.74
CA ASP A 39 -14.33 8.53 16.51
C ASP A 39 -14.43 8.17 15.02
N ASN A 40 -14.20 6.89 14.71
CA ASN A 40 -14.15 6.37 13.36
C ASN A 40 -15.11 5.19 13.12
N ASP A 41 -16.09 5.02 14.01
CA ASP A 41 -17.17 4.03 13.84
C ASP A 41 -17.98 4.29 12.56
N SER A 42 -18.20 5.56 12.23
CA SER A 42 -18.74 5.98 10.94
C SER A 42 -17.60 6.53 10.07
N HIS A 43 -17.26 5.84 9.00
CA HIS A 43 -16.22 6.26 8.08
C HIS A 43 -16.53 5.91 6.64
N THR A 44 -15.85 6.61 5.73
CA THR A 44 -15.87 6.34 4.30
C THR A 44 -14.48 5.89 3.87
N MET A 45 -14.39 4.78 3.16
CA MET A 45 -13.16 4.32 2.51
C MET A 45 -13.25 4.64 1.01
N LEU A 46 -12.44 5.59 0.54
CA LEU A 46 -12.24 5.84 -0.87
C LEU A 46 -11.26 4.81 -1.40
N VAL A 47 -11.60 4.15 -2.49
CA VAL A 47 -10.74 3.12 -3.08
C VAL A 47 -10.19 3.61 -4.41
N ALA A 48 -8.87 3.56 -4.54
CA ALA A 48 -8.13 3.90 -5.75
C ALA A 48 -7.23 2.73 -6.14
N THR A 49 -6.94 2.56 -7.41
CA THR A 49 -6.07 1.48 -7.90
C THR A 49 -5.40 1.88 -9.21
N ASP A 50 -4.31 1.23 -9.56
CA ASP A 50 -3.66 1.31 -10.88
C ASP A 50 -3.34 2.75 -11.33
N MET A 51 -2.81 3.56 -10.43
CA MET A 51 -2.43 4.95 -10.75
C MET A 51 -1.27 5.01 -11.74
N HIS A 52 -0.37 4.04 -11.72
CA HIS A 52 0.76 3.90 -12.65
C HIS A 52 1.56 5.20 -12.85
N LEU A 53 1.91 5.86 -11.76
CA LEU A 53 2.68 7.10 -11.80
C LEU A 53 4.10 6.82 -12.31
N ALA A 54 4.44 7.36 -13.47
CA ALA A 54 5.66 6.98 -14.17
C ALA A 54 6.45 8.13 -14.80
N ASN A 55 5.91 9.33 -14.80
CA ASN A 55 6.53 10.51 -15.44
C ASN A 55 7.01 10.25 -16.88
N ARG A 56 6.25 9.46 -17.66
CA ARG A 56 6.63 9.06 -19.04
C ARG A 56 6.61 10.22 -20.00
N ASN A 57 5.74 11.14 -19.78
CA ASN A 57 5.33 12.16 -20.74
C ASN A 57 5.15 13.49 -20.01
N THR A 58 6.21 13.90 -19.34
CA THR A 58 6.20 15.15 -18.57
C THR A 58 5.97 16.36 -19.48
N PRO A 59 5.03 17.26 -19.17
CA PRO A 59 4.17 17.28 -17.99
C PRO A 59 2.84 16.50 -18.12
N LYS A 60 2.64 15.75 -19.19
CA LYS A 60 1.34 15.16 -19.55
C LYS A 60 0.81 14.16 -18.52
N ASP A 61 1.66 13.25 -18.02
CA ASP A 61 1.26 12.27 -16.99
C ASP A 61 0.81 13.02 -15.72
N TYR A 62 1.50 14.06 -15.33
CA TYR A 62 1.13 14.92 -14.21
C TYR A 62 -0.18 15.66 -14.40
N VAL A 63 -0.38 16.24 -15.57
CA VAL A 63 -1.62 16.97 -15.88
C VAL A 63 -2.81 16.01 -15.79
N GLN A 64 -2.70 14.82 -16.34
CA GLN A 64 -3.78 13.84 -16.27
C GLN A 64 -4.05 13.39 -14.84
N PHE A 65 -3.01 13.15 -14.05
CA PHE A 65 -3.15 12.78 -12.64
C PHE A 65 -3.77 13.93 -11.82
N ALA A 66 -3.24 15.14 -11.93
CA ALA A 66 -3.70 16.30 -11.16
C ALA A 66 -5.09 16.78 -11.58
N ASP A 67 -5.35 16.85 -12.89
CA ASP A 67 -6.61 17.38 -13.43
C ASP A 67 -7.74 16.35 -13.47
N GLY A 68 -7.44 15.07 -13.47
CA GLY A 68 -8.42 13.99 -13.39
C GLY A 68 -8.50 13.42 -11.98
N PHE A 69 -7.65 12.45 -11.70
CA PHE A 69 -7.70 11.60 -10.49
C PHE A 69 -7.71 12.41 -9.18
N VAL A 70 -6.79 13.37 -9.01
CA VAL A 70 -6.68 14.15 -7.76
C VAL A 70 -7.94 14.98 -7.53
N LYS A 71 -8.48 15.59 -8.59
CA LYS A 71 -9.71 16.39 -8.50
C LYS A 71 -10.92 15.53 -8.16
N GLU A 72 -11.04 14.35 -8.80
CA GLU A 72 -12.14 13.42 -8.54
C GLU A 72 -12.07 12.88 -7.11
N LEU A 73 -10.89 12.44 -6.65
CA LEU A 73 -10.70 11.95 -5.30
C LEU A 73 -10.96 13.04 -4.25
N THR A 74 -10.51 14.27 -4.51
CA THR A 74 -10.80 15.44 -3.64
C THR A 74 -12.30 15.76 -3.62
N SER A 75 -12.97 15.67 -4.76
CA SER A 75 -14.42 15.85 -4.84
C SER A 75 -15.17 14.76 -4.06
N ALA A 76 -14.74 13.50 -4.19
CA ALA A 76 -15.30 12.39 -3.43
C ALA A 76 -15.08 12.57 -1.92
N TYR A 77 -13.89 13.00 -1.51
CA TYR A 77 -13.60 13.33 -0.11
C TYR A 77 -14.54 14.41 0.43
N ASN A 78 -14.72 15.51 -0.31
CA ASN A 78 -15.58 16.61 0.11
C ASN A 78 -17.08 16.25 0.11
N SER A 79 -17.47 15.25 -0.65
CA SER A 79 -18.87 14.79 -0.79
C SER A 79 -19.20 13.60 0.09
N ALA A 80 -18.22 13.03 0.80
CA ALA A 80 -18.42 11.88 1.66
C ALA A 80 -19.39 12.19 2.80
N ALA A 81 -20.07 11.16 3.29
CA ALA A 81 -20.95 11.28 4.46
C ALA A 81 -20.15 11.82 5.66
N PRO A 82 -20.82 12.51 6.62
CA PRO A 82 -20.16 12.94 7.83
C PRO A 82 -19.43 11.78 8.53
N GLY A 83 -18.21 12.05 9.00
CA GLY A 83 -17.34 11.07 9.64
C GLY A 83 -15.91 11.16 9.12
N LYS A 84 -15.12 10.16 9.47
CA LYS A 84 -13.74 10.05 8.99
C LYS A 84 -13.71 9.53 7.55
N VAL A 85 -12.78 10.06 6.78
CA VAL A 85 -12.53 9.62 5.39
C VAL A 85 -11.10 9.11 5.28
N TYR A 86 -10.96 7.91 4.74
CA TYR A 86 -9.70 7.26 4.45
C TYR A 86 -9.61 6.93 2.97
N CYS A 87 -8.41 6.73 2.47
CA CYS A 87 -8.17 6.21 1.13
C CYS A 87 -7.46 4.87 1.21
N LEU A 88 -7.81 3.95 0.34
CA LEU A 88 -7.12 2.67 0.14
C LEU A 88 -6.66 2.60 -1.31
N ASN A 89 -5.35 2.65 -1.51
CA ASN A 89 -4.73 2.32 -2.79
C ASN A 89 -4.56 0.80 -2.90
N LEU A 90 -5.18 0.18 -3.89
CA LEU A 90 -5.11 -1.26 -4.14
C LEU A 90 -3.96 -1.68 -5.05
N GLY A 91 -2.85 -0.97 -5.03
CA GLY A 91 -1.62 -1.34 -5.74
C GLY A 91 -1.45 -0.65 -7.10
N ASP A 92 -0.31 -0.93 -7.70
CA ASP A 92 0.18 -0.28 -8.92
C ASP A 92 0.16 1.25 -8.79
N PHE A 93 0.66 1.72 -7.65
CA PHE A 93 0.86 3.12 -7.38
C PHE A 93 1.92 3.73 -8.29
N SER A 94 3.00 2.98 -8.49
CA SER A 94 4.09 3.31 -9.41
C SER A 94 4.03 2.45 -10.68
N TRP A 95 5.02 2.62 -11.55
CA TRP A 95 5.22 1.77 -12.71
C TRP A 95 6.71 1.41 -12.83
N ASP A 96 7.09 0.24 -12.34
CA ASP A 96 8.45 -0.27 -12.22
C ASP A 96 9.30 -0.11 -13.49
N GLY A 97 8.70 -0.29 -14.66
CA GLY A 97 9.37 -0.14 -15.95
C GLY A 97 9.98 1.25 -16.22
N TYR A 98 9.58 2.24 -15.44
CA TYR A 98 10.01 3.64 -15.61
C TYR A 98 10.75 4.20 -14.38
N TRP A 99 11.00 3.36 -13.36
CA TRP A 99 11.66 3.84 -12.14
C TRP A 99 13.01 4.48 -12.41
N TYR A 100 13.83 3.82 -13.20
CA TYR A 100 15.20 4.27 -13.47
C TYR A 100 15.31 5.16 -14.68
N ASP A 101 14.65 4.82 -15.78
CA ASP A 101 14.71 5.60 -17.02
C ASP A 101 14.06 6.98 -16.86
N ASN A 102 12.95 7.05 -16.16
CA ASN A 102 12.22 8.29 -15.91
C ASN A 102 12.57 8.93 -14.57
N LYS A 103 13.41 8.27 -13.76
CA LYS A 103 13.74 8.68 -12.37
C LYS A 103 12.48 8.95 -11.55
N TRP A 104 11.57 7.99 -11.59
CA TRP A 104 10.25 8.11 -10.98
C TRP A 104 9.84 6.79 -10.35
N ALA A 105 10.24 6.61 -9.09
CA ALA A 105 9.93 5.44 -8.29
C ALA A 105 8.96 5.81 -7.14
N LEU A 106 8.80 4.96 -6.15
CA LEU A 106 7.88 5.15 -5.03
C LEU A 106 8.08 6.47 -4.26
N PRO A 107 9.32 6.97 -4.02
CA PRO A 107 9.50 8.27 -3.37
C PRO A 107 8.86 9.42 -4.13
N GLU A 108 9.04 9.47 -5.45
CA GLU A 108 8.47 10.50 -6.30
C GLU A 108 6.95 10.35 -6.41
N CYS A 109 6.44 9.13 -6.49
CA CYS A 109 5.00 8.87 -6.46
C CYS A 109 4.36 9.38 -5.16
N LYS A 110 5.00 9.18 -4.01
CA LYS A 110 4.51 9.71 -2.73
C LYS A 110 4.38 11.23 -2.72
N GLN A 111 5.29 11.94 -3.37
CA GLN A 111 5.24 13.41 -3.46
C GLN A 111 3.97 13.90 -4.16
N THR A 112 3.44 13.11 -5.11
CA THR A 112 2.24 13.51 -5.85
C THR A 112 0.96 13.51 -5.01
N VAL A 113 0.97 12.85 -3.86
CA VAL A 113 -0.18 12.75 -2.93
C VAL A 113 0.07 13.48 -1.61
N GLU A 114 1.15 14.26 -1.51
CA GLU A 114 1.53 14.94 -0.26
C GLU A 114 0.46 15.88 0.28
N ASP A 115 -0.30 16.51 -0.60
CA ASP A 115 -1.32 17.50 -0.26
C ASP A 115 -2.69 16.87 0.04
N PHE A 116 -2.82 15.55 0.03
CA PHE A 116 -4.07 14.89 0.41
C PHE A 116 -4.38 15.08 1.90
N ASN A 117 -5.63 15.44 2.19
CA ASN A 117 -6.10 15.72 3.56
C ASN A 117 -6.56 14.48 4.32
N PHE A 118 -6.31 13.28 3.80
CA PHE A 118 -6.75 12.00 4.36
C PHE A 118 -5.61 10.99 4.38
N GLN A 119 -5.75 9.98 5.22
CA GLN A 119 -4.79 8.87 5.29
C GLN A 119 -4.96 7.97 4.05
N MET A 120 -3.86 7.68 3.37
CA MET A 120 -3.82 6.74 2.25
C MET A 120 -3.09 5.46 2.67
N TRP A 121 -3.86 4.43 2.92
CA TRP A 121 -3.40 3.07 3.14
C TRP A 121 -3.10 2.41 1.78
N SER A 122 -2.14 1.49 1.72
CA SER A 122 -1.74 0.91 0.44
C SER A 122 -1.59 -0.59 0.50
N VAL A 123 -2.00 -1.24 -0.58
CA VAL A 123 -1.64 -2.60 -0.95
C VAL A 123 -0.56 -2.53 -2.01
N MET A 124 0.34 -3.49 -2.04
CA MET A 124 1.36 -3.58 -3.08
C MET A 124 0.77 -4.16 -4.37
N GLY A 125 1.13 -3.57 -5.52
CA GLY A 125 0.80 -4.10 -6.85
C GLY A 125 2.02 -4.68 -7.56
N ASN A 126 1.80 -5.33 -8.69
CA ASN A 126 2.90 -5.96 -9.44
C ASN A 126 3.90 -4.94 -10.03
N HIS A 127 3.50 -3.71 -10.25
CA HIS A 127 4.37 -2.63 -10.73
C HIS A 127 5.03 -1.79 -9.61
N ASP A 128 4.88 -2.20 -8.36
CA ASP A 128 5.52 -1.53 -7.20
C ASP A 128 6.81 -2.24 -6.76
N ASN A 129 7.37 -3.11 -7.61
CA ASN A 129 8.58 -3.90 -7.40
C ASN A 129 9.81 -3.27 -8.06
N ASP A 130 11.00 -3.49 -7.48
CA ASP A 130 12.27 -3.04 -8.05
C ASP A 130 12.66 -3.88 -9.29
N PRO A 131 12.66 -3.29 -10.51
CA PRO A 131 12.94 -4.04 -11.73
C PRO A 131 14.40 -4.44 -11.91
N TYR A 132 15.32 -3.98 -11.06
CA TYR A 132 16.71 -4.41 -11.03
C TYR A 132 16.95 -5.63 -10.15
N VAL A 133 15.94 -6.12 -9.45
CA VAL A 133 16.07 -7.24 -8.51
C VAL A 133 15.30 -8.45 -9.01
N ALA A 134 16.00 -9.59 -9.11
CA ALA A 134 15.42 -10.82 -9.66
C ALA A 134 14.55 -11.59 -8.66
N SER A 135 14.84 -11.49 -7.36
CA SER A 135 14.06 -12.19 -6.34
C SER A 135 12.85 -11.39 -5.90
N ASP A 136 11.73 -12.04 -5.73
CA ASP A 136 10.48 -11.47 -5.24
C ASP A 136 10.68 -10.68 -3.94
N PHE A 137 11.12 -11.32 -2.89
CA PHE A 137 11.38 -10.66 -1.60
C PHE A 137 12.35 -9.46 -1.68
N GLY A 138 13.35 -9.53 -2.54
CA GLY A 138 14.29 -8.41 -2.75
C GLY A 138 13.65 -7.25 -3.50
N ALA A 139 12.82 -7.55 -4.51
CA ALA A 139 12.15 -6.55 -5.32
C ALA A 139 11.12 -5.71 -4.55
N GLU A 140 10.52 -6.28 -3.50
CA GLU A 140 9.64 -5.56 -2.56
C GLU A 140 10.39 -4.58 -1.63
N GLY A 141 11.72 -4.62 -1.60
CA GLY A 141 12.55 -3.81 -0.68
C GLY A 141 12.20 -2.33 -0.66
N PRO A 142 12.15 -1.63 -1.80
CA PRO A 142 11.73 -0.22 -1.85
C PRO A 142 10.30 0.01 -1.37
N TYR A 143 9.36 -0.91 -1.67
CA TYR A 143 8.00 -0.80 -1.14
C TYR A 143 8.01 -0.87 0.38
N ARG A 144 8.66 -1.87 0.97
CA ARG A 144 8.77 -1.98 2.44
C ARG A 144 9.45 -0.77 3.08
N GLN A 145 10.39 -0.14 2.39
CA GLN A 145 11.09 1.05 2.87
C GLN A 145 10.21 2.31 2.83
N HIS A 146 9.37 2.47 1.81
CA HIS A 146 8.66 3.71 1.55
C HIS A 146 7.16 3.65 1.87
N MET A 147 6.53 2.49 1.72
CA MET A 147 5.08 2.31 1.86
C MET A 147 4.71 1.48 3.11
N GLY A 148 5.61 0.64 3.60
CA GLY A 148 5.40 -0.20 4.78
C GLY A 148 5.31 -1.69 4.46
N PRO A 149 4.77 -2.49 5.38
CA PRO A 149 4.62 -3.92 5.20
C PRO A 149 3.78 -4.25 3.96
N VAL A 150 4.13 -5.33 3.25
CA VAL A 150 3.38 -5.78 2.07
C VAL A 150 2.05 -6.44 2.44
N TYR A 151 1.93 -6.95 3.67
CA TYR A 151 0.65 -7.38 4.24
C TYR A 151 0.53 -6.95 5.71
N TYR A 152 -0.66 -6.57 6.13
CA TYR A 152 -0.94 -6.07 7.48
C TYR A 152 -2.44 -6.04 7.75
N ALA A 153 -2.81 -5.79 9.01
CA ALA A 153 -4.21 -5.59 9.40
C ALA A 153 -4.38 -4.31 10.23
N MET A 154 -5.57 -3.75 10.20
CA MET A 154 -5.96 -2.58 10.98
C MET A 154 -7.46 -2.61 11.29
N ASN A 155 -7.84 -2.02 12.42
CA ASN A 155 -9.25 -1.77 12.72
C ASN A 155 -9.56 -0.29 12.48
N ILE A 156 -10.57 -0.02 11.68
CA ILE A 156 -11.16 1.32 11.55
C ILE A 156 -12.61 1.20 11.99
N GLY A 157 -12.95 1.86 13.11
CA GLY A 157 -14.23 1.67 13.75
C GLY A 157 -14.46 0.20 14.09
N ARG A 158 -15.58 -0.35 13.64
CA ARG A 158 -16.00 -1.73 13.90
C ARG A 158 -15.60 -2.70 12.77
N ILE A 159 -14.83 -2.26 11.79
CA ILE A 159 -14.44 -3.08 10.64
C ILE A 159 -12.98 -3.46 10.80
N HIS A 160 -12.68 -4.74 10.57
CA HIS A 160 -11.34 -5.27 10.50
C HIS A 160 -10.89 -5.32 9.04
N TYR A 161 -9.87 -4.53 8.71
CA TYR A 161 -9.29 -4.47 7.37
C TYR A 161 -8.03 -5.32 7.33
N ILE A 162 -7.92 -6.18 6.32
CA ILE A 162 -6.76 -7.05 6.08
C ILE A 162 -6.23 -6.73 4.70
N MET A 163 -5.00 -6.24 4.64
CA MET A 163 -4.30 -5.93 3.39
C MET A 163 -3.34 -7.07 3.09
N LEU A 164 -3.44 -7.62 1.89
CA LEU A 164 -2.68 -8.79 1.45
C LEU A 164 -1.92 -8.50 0.16
N ASP A 165 -0.70 -8.98 0.09
CA ASP A 165 0.04 -9.10 -1.17
C ASP A 165 -0.29 -10.43 -1.84
N ASN A 166 -0.81 -10.37 -3.06
CA ASN A 166 -1.11 -11.54 -3.86
C ASN A 166 -0.39 -11.54 -5.22
N THR A 167 0.76 -10.90 -5.25
CA THR A 167 1.65 -10.85 -6.40
C THR A 167 3.00 -11.47 -6.06
N GLU A 168 3.37 -12.57 -6.70
CA GLU A 168 4.74 -13.08 -6.70
C GLU A 168 5.47 -12.53 -7.91
N TYR A 169 6.43 -11.64 -7.69
CA TYR A 169 7.16 -10.97 -8.77
C TYR A 169 8.20 -11.90 -9.41
N LEU A 170 8.16 -11.99 -10.72
CA LEU A 170 9.07 -12.80 -11.52
C LEU A 170 9.90 -11.89 -12.44
N ASN A 171 11.20 -11.80 -12.20
CA ASN A 171 12.08 -10.92 -12.95
C ASN A 171 13.33 -11.67 -13.45
N THR A 172 13.19 -12.40 -14.54
CA THR A 172 14.30 -13.17 -15.13
C THR A 172 15.34 -12.22 -15.72
N GLY A 173 16.58 -12.33 -15.24
CA GLY A 173 17.72 -11.54 -15.71
C GLY A 173 17.82 -10.13 -15.12
N GLY A 174 16.93 -9.75 -14.18
CA GLY A 174 17.06 -8.51 -13.45
C GLY A 174 18.32 -8.49 -12.58
N SER A 175 19.08 -7.40 -12.67
CA SER A 175 20.28 -7.15 -11.87
C SER A 175 20.55 -5.65 -11.81
N GLN A 176 21.48 -5.25 -10.93
CA GLN A 176 21.81 -3.83 -10.78
C GLN A 176 22.14 -3.18 -12.14
N GLY A 177 21.37 -2.17 -12.50
CA GLY A 177 21.49 -1.45 -13.77
C GLY A 177 20.86 -2.16 -14.98
N THR A 178 20.14 -3.27 -14.77
CA THR A 178 19.50 -4.02 -15.85
C THR A 178 18.08 -4.43 -15.46
N VAL A 179 17.11 -3.90 -16.16
CA VAL A 179 15.71 -4.33 -16.06
C VAL A 179 15.57 -5.70 -16.72
N GLY A 180 15.07 -6.69 -15.98
CA GLY A 180 14.86 -8.03 -16.49
C GLY A 180 13.55 -8.22 -17.25
N SER A 181 13.30 -9.46 -17.66
CA SER A 181 11.98 -9.87 -18.19
C SER A 181 11.01 -10.06 -17.04
N ARG A 182 10.17 -9.07 -16.84
CA ARG A 182 9.26 -8.96 -15.69
C ARG A 182 7.91 -9.62 -15.97
N ASN A 183 7.46 -10.39 -15.00
CA ASN A 183 6.14 -11.01 -14.97
C ASN A 183 5.72 -11.19 -13.51
N TYR A 184 4.57 -11.75 -13.24
CA TYR A 184 4.13 -12.09 -11.90
C TYR A 184 3.16 -13.28 -11.91
N ASN A 185 3.15 -14.02 -10.80
CA ASN A 185 2.12 -14.99 -10.47
C ASN A 185 1.12 -14.38 -9.49
N ARG A 186 -0.12 -14.80 -9.57
CA ARG A 186 -1.18 -14.45 -8.60
C ARG A 186 -1.22 -15.51 -7.53
N ARG A 187 -0.57 -15.24 -6.40
CA ARG A 187 -0.54 -16.19 -5.27
C ARG A 187 -0.23 -15.47 -3.97
N PHE A 188 -0.61 -16.08 -2.88
CA PHE A 188 -0.16 -15.72 -1.54
C PHE A 188 1.02 -16.61 -1.15
N ASP A 189 2.03 -16.07 -0.48
CA ASP A 189 3.09 -16.88 0.08
C ASP A 189 2.65 -17.62 1.35
N ASP A 190 3.39 -18.69 1.71
CA ASP A 190 3.04 -19.53 2.85
C ASP A 190 3.18 -18.79 4.20
N ARG A 191 4.07 -17.80 4.31
CA ARG A 191 4.28 -17.00 5.52
C ARG A 191 3.11 -16.07 5.74
N GLN A 192 2.66 -15.42 4.69
CA GLN A 192 1.48 -14.58 4.72
C GLN A 192 0.22 -15.37 5.08
N LEU A 193 0.05 -16.57 4.50
CA LEU A 193 -1.07 -17.44 4.84
C LEU A 193 -1.03 -17.92 6.29
N ALA A 194 0.15 -18.22 6.83
CA ALA A 194 0.32 -18.57 8.24
C ALA A 194 -0.01 -17.39 9.15
N TRP A 195 0.48 -16.19 8.80
CA TRP A 195 0.13 -14.94 9.50
C TRP A 195 -1.37 -14.66 9.45
N LEU A 196 -1.99 -14.76 8.27
CA LEU A 196 -3.44 -14.53 8.11
C LEU A 196 -4.27 -15.49 8.97
N LYS A 197 -3.87 -16.76 9.00
CA LYS A 197 -4.54 -17.75 9.84
C LYS A 197 -4.45 -17.39 11.32
N GLU A 198 -3.30 -16.95 11.79
CA GLU A 198 -3.11 -16.51 13.18
C GLU A 198 -3.90 -15.23 13.46
N GLU A 199 -3.84 -14.23 12.58
CA GLU A 199 -4.58 -12.98 12.70
C GLU A 199 -6.08 -13.22 12.90
N LEU A 200 -6.65 -14.10 12.09
CA LEU A 200 -8.08 -14.42 12.16
C LEU A 200 -8.51 -15.12 13.47
N THR A 201 -7.57 -15.69 14.23
CA THR A 201 -7.88 -16.26 15.55
C THR A 201 -8.18 -15.18 16.59
N HIS A 202 -7.69 -13.96 16.35
CA HIS A 202 -7.85 -12.80 17.24
C HIS A 202 -9.03 -11.89 16.86
N VAL A 203 -9.73 -12.20 15.77
CA VAL A 203 -10.88 -11.43 15.29
C VAL A 203 -12.17 -12.10 15.73
N ASP A 204 -13.04 -11.35 16.42
CA ASP A 204 -14.36 -11.86 16.81
C ASP A 204 -15.18 -12.23 15.56
N LYS A 205 -15.90 -13.35 15.61
CA LYS A 205 -16.69 -13.88 14.48
C LYS A 205 -17.81 -12.94 14.02
N SER A 206 -18.22 -11.99 14.85
CA SER A 206 -19.21 -10.98 14.51
C SER A 206 -18.61 -9.73 13.85
N THR A 207 -17.27 -9.59 13.83
CA THR A 207 -16.60 -8.44 13.25
C THR A 207 -16.63 -8.52 11.72
N PRO A 208 -17.16 -7.50 11.03
CA PRO A 208 -17.06 -7.41 9.58
C PRO A 208 -15.60 -7.33 9.16
N ILE A 209 -15.23 -8.09 8.12
CA ILE A 209 -13.88 -8.10 7.57
C ILE A 209 -13.91 -7.56 6.13
N VAL A 210 -12.99 -6.64 5.83
CA VAL A 210 -12.71 -6.18 4.47
C VAL A 210 -11.29 -6.61 4.09
N VAL A 211 -11.18 -7.34 3.00
CA VAL A 211 -9.87 -7.80 2.48
C VAL A 211 -9.52 -6.98 1.24
N GLY A 212 -8.36 -6.33 1.27
CA GLY A 212 -7.78 -5.63 0.14
C GLY A 212 -6.59 -6.41 -0.44
N CYS A 213 -6.57 -6.61 -1.75
CA CYS A 213 -5.44 -7.13 -2.50
C CYS A 213 -5.47 -6.55 -3.91
N HIS A 214 -4.32 -6.57 -4.60
CA HIS A 214 -4.21 -5.98 -5.93
C HIS A 214 -4.87 -6.86 -7.01
N CYS A 215 -4.43 -8.10 -7.14
CA CYS A 215 -4.96 -8.98 -8.16
C CYS A 215 -6.33 -9.55 -7.78
N PRO A 216 -7.28 -9.66 -8.73
CA PRO A 216 -8.56 -10.30 -8.48
C PRO A 216 -8.40 -11.74 -7.96
N LEU A 217 -9.18 -12.10 -6.93
CA LEU A 217 -9.18 -13.47 -6.38
C LEU A 217 -9.86 -14.47 -7.30
N TYR A 218 -10.70 -13.99 -8.20
CA TYR A 218 -11.42 -14.82 -9.18
C TYR A 218 -11.14 -14.31 -10.59
N SER A 219 -10.78 -15.20 -11.49
CA SER A 219 -10.79 -14.94 -12.92
C SER A 219 -12.00 -15.62 -13.55
N TYR A 220 -12.80 -14.88 -14.30
CA TYR A 220 -13.75 -15.50 -15.22
C TYR A 220 -12.95 -16.00 -16.42
N SER A 221 -12.89 -17.32 -16.59
CA SER A 221 -12.37 -17.96 -17.80
C SER A 221 -13.49 -18.10 -18.84
#